data_809bb738e456c01dfecd6763106731a5
#
_entry.id   809bb738e456c01dfecd6763106731a5
#
_cell.length_a   1.000
_cell.length_b   1.000
_cell.length_c   1.000
_cell.angle_alpha   90.00
_cell.angle_beta   90.00
_cell.angle_gamma   90.00
#
_symmetry.space_group_name_H-M   'P 1'
#
loop_
_entity.id
_entity.type
_entity.pdbx_description
1 polymer ?
#
loop_
_entity_poly.entity_id
_entity_poly.type
_entity_poly.pdbx_seq_one_letter_code
_entity_poly.pdbx_strand_id
1 'polypeptide(L)'
;MRVDGNRGIGVGVTIVIPTFNEAGNVAELVRRISTVLSGTDTEILFVDDSTDGTDDEVRRVARTADLPVRVIHRDVPVNGLGGAVVEGFRAAAHATCVVMDGDLQHPPEKIPELLTRVRQDDVDLVAASRYVGDGSASGLADWGRHLVSRTSTAVTRAMFPAKLRRVTDPMTGFFAIDTTAVDLAALQPRGFKILLEIIVRTSVRVGEIPFEFADRFAGESKASISQGLRFFHQLTLLRFGKMSAFALIGALGAVANVAIVWLLTEWGVVDYVWAAVIAAEVTIVGNFLMLERFVFRDMKGAARGFWHRFASSFIFNNVESAVRIPVMSLMVTAWGMPSPIATAITLAVAFVIRFTFHSLVVYRPRN
;
A
#
# COMPACT_ATOMS: atom_id res chain seq x y z
N MET A 1 -16.94 10.45 -18.01
CA MET A 1 -17.14 10.05 -19.42
C MET A 1 -16.01 9.08 -19.72
N ARG A 2 -16.27 7.76 -19.59
CA ARG A 2 -15.28 6.73 -19.95
C ARG A 2 -15.28 6.64 -21.46
N VAL A 3 -14.12 6.80 -22.06
CA VAL A 3 -13.93 6.54 -23.49
C VAL A 3 -13.93 5.02 -23.65
N ASP A 4 -15.00 4.47 -24.20
CA ASP A 4 -15.04 3.12 -24.72
C ASP A 4 -14.06 3.05 -25.90
N GLY A 5 -12.88 2.51 -25.67
CA GLY A 5 -11.82 2.33 -26.65
C GLY A 5 -11.32 0.89 -26.57
N ASN A 6 -11.72 0.11 -27.55
CA ASN A 6 -11.13 -1.17 -27.97
C ASN A 6 -9.62 -1.18 -27.68
N ARG A 7 -9.18 -1.88 -26.61
CA ARG A 7 -7.76 -2.11 -26.28
C ARG A 7 -7.21 -3.15 -27.27
N GLY A 8 -7.06 -2.70 -28.52
CA GLY A 8 -6.62 -3.52 -29.65
C GLY A 8 -5.18 -4.03 -29.45
N ILE A 9 -4.93 -5.15 -30.10
CA ILE A 9 -3.62 -5.78 -30.36
C ILE A 9 -2.69 -4.69 -30.91
N GLY A 10 -1.75 -4.16 -30.08
CA GLY A 10 -0.82 -3.10 -30.50
C GLY A 10 -0.37 -2.15 -29.37
N VAL A 11 -0.87 -2.32 -28.15
CA VAL A 11 -0.41 -1.51 -27.02
C VAL A 11 0.97 -1.99 -26.57
N GLY A 12 1.98 -1.11 -26.65
CA GLY A 12 3.35 -1.38 -26.21
C GLY A 12 3.44 -1.73 -24.72
N VAL A 13 4.52 -2.37 -24.31
CA VAL A 13 4.79 -2.77 -22.94
C VAL A 13 6.17 -2.33 -22.47
N THR A 14 6.29 -1.85 -21.24
CA THR A 14 7.57 -1.63 -20.57
C THR A 14 7.79 -2.70 -19.51
N ILE A 15 8.89 -3.43 -19.61
CA ILE A 15 9.32 -4.41 -18.61
C ILE A 15 10.20 -3.68 -17.60
N VAL A 16 9.69 -3.43 -16.40
CA VAL A 16 10.39 -2.73 -15.31
C VAL A 16 11.11 -3.73 -14.43
N ILE A 17 12.43 -3.63 -14.35
CA ILE A 17 13.31 -4.55 -13.64
C ILE A 17 14.11 -3.78 -12.59
N PRO A 18 13.70 -3.78 -11.32
CA PRO A 18 14.52 -3.24 -10.25
C PRO A 18 15.72 -4.16 -10.00
N THR A 19 16.94 -3.60 -9.96
CA THR A 19 18.18 -4.35 -9.74
C THR A 19 18.96 -3.87 -8.53
N PHE A 20 19.64 -4.81 -7.87
CA PHE A 20 20.63 -4.54 -6.83
C PHE A 20 21.69 -5.64 -6.83
N ASN A 21 22.86 -5.39 -7.44
CA ASN A 21 23.99 -6.31 -7.62
C ASN A 21 23.54 -7.60 -8.36
N GLU A 22 23.16 -7.44 -9.61
CA GLU A 22 22.64 -8.50 -10.49
C GLU A 22 23.37 -8.56 -11.85
N ALA A 23 24.62 -8.03 -11.94
CA ALA A 23 25.38 -7.94 -13.19
C ALA A 23 25.45 -9.29 -13.95
N GLY A 24 25.62 -10.42 -13.22
CA GLY A 24 25.70 -11.76 -13.84
C GLY A 24 24.41 -12.27 -14.46
N ASN A 25 23.27 -11.66 -14.18
CA ASN A 25 21.94 -12.09 -14.66
C ASN A 25 21.45 -11.29 -15.87
N VAL A 26 21.98 -10.06 -16.09
CA VAL A 26 21.47 -9.09 -17.07
C VAL A 26 21.40 -9.67 -18.49
N ALA A 27 22.49 -10.24 -18.96
CA ALA A 27 22.58 -10.70 -20.35
C ALA A 27 21.56 -11.82 -20.67
N GLU A 28 21.45 -12.80 -19.77
CA GLU A 28 20.50 -13.92 -19.94
C GLU A 28 19.05 -13.44 -19.81
N LEU A 29 18.77 -12.53 -18.86
CA LEU A 29 17.44 -11.98 -18.68
C LEU A 29 16.97 -11.21 -19.92
N VAL A 30 17.79 -10.31 -20.46
CA VAL A 30 17.49 -9.57 -21.69
C VAL A 30 17.29 -10.52 -22.88
N ARG A 31 18.15 -11.52 -23.04
CA ARG A 31 18.03 -12.54 -24.10
C ARG A 31 16.69 -13.27 -24.02
N ARG A 32 16.29 -13.76 -22.84
CA ARG A 32 15.03 -14.49 -22.65
C ARG A 32 13.81 -13.60 -22.90
N ILE A 33 13.81 -12.36 -22.37
CA ILE A 33 12.72 -11.40 -22.61
C ILE A 33 12.61 -11.11 -24.11
N SER A 34 13.74 -10.82 -24.79
CA SER A 34 13.75 -10.54 -26.24
C SER A 34 13.22 -11.71 -27.08
N THR A 35 13.54 -12.94 -26.67
CA THR A 35 13.03 -14.14 -27.34
C THR A 35 11.51 -14.25 -27.22
N VAL A 36 10.97 -14.04 -26.01
CA VAL A 36 9.54 -14.22 -25.69
C VAL A 36 8.68 -13.10 -26.26
N LEU A 37 9.22 -11.88 -26.35
CA LEU A 37 8.50 -10.68 -26.80
C LEU A 37 8.95 -10.20 -28.18
N SER A 38 9.61 -11.08 -28.97
CA SER A 38 10.02 -10.76 -30.33
C SER A 38 8.84 -10.28 -31.19
N GLY A 39 9.05 -9.17 -31.92
CA GLY A 39 8.03 -8.58 -32.77
C GLY A 39 6.92 -7.81 -32.05
N THR A 40 7.05 -7.60 -30.74
CA THR A 40 6.13 -6.75 -29.96
C THR A 40 6.77 -5.38 -29.68
N ASP A 41 5.95 -4.34 -29.56
CA ASP A 41 6.41 -3.00 -29.13
C ASP A 41 6.75 -3.06 -27.65
N THR A 42 8.02 -3.34 -27.35
CA THR A 42 8.49 -3.64 -25.98
C THR A 42 9.73 -2.82 -25.66
N GLU A 43 9.75 -2.25 -24.46
CA GLU A 43 10.93 -1.64 -23.82
C GLU A 43 11.32 -2.45 -22.59
N ILE A 44 12.61 -2.66 -22.36
CA ILE A 44 13.18 -3.19 -21.12
C ILE A 44 13.82 -2.04 -20.36
N LEU A 45 13.30 -1.75 -19.16
CA LEU A 45 13.76 -0.65 -18.30
C LEU A 45 14.30 -1.20 -16.98
N PHE A 46 15.61 -1.15 -16.82
CA PHE A 46 16.27 -1.42 -15.55
C PHE A 46 16.25 -0.17 -14.67
N VAL A 47 15.90 -0.34 -13.39
CA VAL A 47 16.05 0.71 -12.38
C VAL A 47 16.99 0.18 -11.30
N ASP A 48 18.22 0.70 -11.34
CA ASP A 48 19.36 0.09 -10.71
C ASP A 48 19.84 0.83 -9.47
N ASP A 49 20.00 0.10 -8.37
CA ASP A 49 20.53 0.56 -7.08
C ASP A 49 21.90 -0.08 -6.76
N SER A 50 22.57 -0.66 -7.76
CA SER A 50 23.74 -1.51 -7.58
C SER A 50 25.02 -0.71 -7.37
N THR A 51 26.04 -1.41 -6.85
CA THR A 51 27.41 -0.89 -6.68
C THR A 51 28.46 -1.82 -7.31
N ASP A 52 28.00 -2.85 -8.06
CA ASP A 52 28.86 -3.90 -8.64
C ASP A 52 29.07 -3.75 -10.16
N GLY A 53 28.63 -2.63 -10.77
CA GLY A 53 28.70 -2.40 -12.22
C GLY A 53 27.54 -3.02 -13.00
N THR A 54 26.42 -3.37 -12.35
CA THR A 54 25.20 -3.85 -13.02
C THR A 54 24.73 -2.89 -14.10
N ASP A 55 24.74 -1.59 -13.85
CA ASP A 55 24.33 -0.55 -14.80
C ASP A 55 25.24 -0.49 -16.05
N ASP A 56 26.56 -0.68 -15.89
CA ASP A 56 27.49 -0.77 -17.00
C ASP A 56 27.22 -2.03 -17.85
N GLU A 57 26.92 -3.16 -17.18
CA GLU A 57 26.55 -4.40 -17.88
C GLU A 57 25.25 -4.21 -18.66
N VAL A 58 24.23 -3.54 -18.09
CA VAL A 58 22.99 -3.21 -18.83
C VAL A 58 23.31 -2.35 -20.06
N ARG A 59 24.12 -1.31 -19.93
CA ARG A 59 24.55 -0.47 -21.08
C ARG A 59 25.31 -1.26 -22.12
N ARG A 60 26.12 -2.23 -21.72
CA ARG A 60 26.84 -3.13 -22.62
C ARG A 60 25.88 -4.01 -23.42
N VAL A 61 24.93 -4.67 -22.74
CA VAL A 61 23.95 -5.57 -23.36
C VAL A 61 23.00 -4.78 -24.26
N ALA A 62 22.61 -3.58 -23.89
CA ALA A 62 21.73 -2.71 -24.66
C ALA A 62 22.24 -2.41 -26.09
N ARG A 63 23.56 -2.46 -26.33
CA ARG A 63 24.16 -2.18 -27.66
C ARG A 63 23.88 -3.28 -28.68
N THR A 64 23.57 -4.49 -28.24
CA THR A 64 23.39 -5.68 -29.08
C THR A 64 22.03 -6.36 -28.89
N ALA A 65 21.19 -5.83 -28.01
CA ALA A 65 19.87 -6.37 -27.74
C ALA A 65 18.89 -6.11 -28.90
N ASP A 66 18.01 -7.06 -29.17
CA ASP A 66 16.97 -6.96 -30.22
C ASP A 66 15.83 -6.01 -29.82
N LEU A 67 15.64 -5.78 -28.53
CA LEU A 67 14.65 -4.84 -27.98
C LEU A 67 15.33 -3.60 -27.39
N PRO A 68 14.67 -2.44 -27.35
CA PRO A 68 15.14 -1.28 -26.63
C PRO A 68 15.38 -1.60 -25.14
N VAL A 69 16.62 -1.42 -24.69
CA VAL A 69 17.03 -1.60 -23.30
C VAL A 69 17.55 -0.29 -22.74
N ARG A 70 17.02 0.15 -21.61
CA ARG A 70 17.48 1.36 -20.89
C ARG A 70 17.80 1.03 -19.43
N VAL A 71 18.64 1.84 -18.82
CA VAL A 71 18.93 1.81 -17.39
C VAL A 71 18.81 3.21 -16.77
N ILE A 72 18.17 3.26 -15.61
CA ILE A 72 18.19 4.39 -14.68
C ILE A 72 18.99 3.94 -13.48
N HIS A 73 20.21 4.42 -13.34
CA HIS A 73 21.00 4.19 -12.14
C HIS A 73 20.67 5.25 -11.09
N ARG A 74 20.46 4.84 -9.83
CA ARG A 74 20.08 5.73 -8.73
C ARG A 74 21.23 5.83 -7.72
N ASP A 75 21.99 6.92 -7.77
CA ASP A 75 23.08 7.20 -6.82
C ASP A 75 22.61 7.19 -5.36
N VAL A 76 21.35 7.59 -5.12
CA VAL A 76 20.71 7.57 -3.82
C VAL A 76 19.40 6.77 -3.91
N PRO A 77 19.41 5.49 -3.52
CA PRO A 77 18.24 4.61 -3.63
C PRO A 77 17.16 4.95 -2.60
N VAL A 78 16.35 5.97 -2.90
CA VAL A 78 15.23 6.37 -2.04
C VAL A 78 14.14 5.31 -2.08
N ASN A 79 13.69 4.87 -0.93
CA ASN A 79 12.64 3.86 -0.75
C ASN A 79 12.95 2.45 -1.32
N GLY A 80 14.22 2.15 -1.63
CA GLY A 80 14.70 0.84 -2.10
C GLY A 80 13.92 0.29 -3.29
N LEU A 81 13.70 -1.02 -3.35
CA LEU A 81 13.05 -1.71 -4.48
C LEU A 81 11.68 -1.12 -4.84
N GLY A 82 10.83 -0.84 -3.87
CA GLY A 82 9.53 -0.22 -4.15
C GLY A 82 9.65 1.16 -4.79
N GLY A 83 10.66 1.95 -4.37
CA GLY A 83 11.00 3.23 -4.99
C GLY A 83 11.47 3.07 -6.43
N ALA A 84 12.32 2.06 -6.71
CA ALA A 84 12.79 1.72 -8.05
C ALA A 84 11.63 1.40 -8.99
N VAL A 85 10.68 0.58 -8.57
CA VAL A 85 9.50 0.24 -9.38
C VAL A 85 8.63 1.46 -9.68
N VAL A 86 8.38 2.32 -8.68
CA VAL A 86 7.58 3.55 -8.91
C VAL A 86 8.30 4.51 -9.85
N GLU A 87 9.61 4.62 -9.77
CA GLU A 87 10.41 5.39 -10.72
C GLU A 87 10.35 4.79 -12.12
N GLY A 88 10.45 3.46 -12.23
CA GLY A 88 10.25 2.74 -13.47
C GLY A 88 8.89 3.02 -14.11
N PHE A 89 7.80 3.02 -13.35
CA PHE A 89 6.46 3.38 -13.87
C PHE A 89 6.38 4.82 -14.38
N ARG A 90 7.08 5.76 -13.74
CA ARG A 90 7.10 7.16 -14.19
C ARG A 90 7.93 7.37 -15.45
N ALA A 91 8.97 6.54 -15.64
CA ALA A 91 9.89 6.62 -16.77
C ALA A 91 9.53 5.68 -17.93
N ALA A 92 8.53 4.80 -17.73
CA ALA A 92 8.08 3.84 -18.73
C ALA A 92 7.57 4.52 -20.00
N ALA A 93 7.94 3.99 -21.16
CA ALA A 93 7.44 4.47 -22.45
C ALA A 93 5.97 4.08 -22.68
N HIS A 94 5.50 3.03 -22.03
CA HIS A 94 4.16 2.47 -22.22
C HIS A 94 3.35 2.44 -20.91
N ALA A 95 2.05 2.63 -21.04
CA ALA A 95 1.12 2.56 -19.91
C ALA A 95 1.00 1.15 -19.31
N THR A 96 1.11 0.11 -20.16
CA THR A 96 1.18 -1.26 -19.66
C THR A 96 2.59 -1.57 -19.21
N CYS A 97 2.76 -1.90 -17.94
CA CYS A 97 4.05 -2.28 -17.37
C CYS A 97 4.00 -3.72 -16.83
N VAL A 98 5.10 -4.43 -16.98
CA VAL A 98 5.35 -5.69 -16.26
C VAL A 98 6.51 -5.48 -15.31
N VAL A 99 6.34 -5.82 -14.05
CA VAL A 99 7.41 -5.80 -13.04
C VAL A 99 7.90 -7.21 -12.83
N MET A 100 9.22 -7.40 -12.80
CA MET A 100 9.85 -8.67 -12.46
C MET A 100 11.23 -8.46 -11.83
N ASP A 101 11.67 -9.40 -10.99
CA ASP A 101 13.00 -9.35 -10.38
C ASP A 101 14.11 -9.70 -11.40
N GLY A 102 15.32 -9.20 -11.16
CA GLY A 102 16.48 -9.39 -12.05
C GLY A 102 17.19 -10.73 -11.92
N ASP A 103 16.78 -11.63 -11.03
CA ASP A 103 17.48 -12.86 -10.66
C ASP A 103 17.02 -14.13 -11.40
N LEU A 104 16.15 -13.97 -12.41
CA LEU A 104 15.57 -15.05 -13.22
C LEU A 104 14.69 -16.05 -12.47
N GLN A 105 14.33 -15.78 -11.21
CA GLN A 105 13.35 -16.60 -10.48
C GLN A 105 11.92 -16.39 -10.99
N HIS A 106 11.68 -15.26 -11.66
CA HIS A 106 10.46 -14.96 -12.41
C HIS A 106 10.65 -15.34 -13.88
N PRO A 107 10.02 -16.41 -14.39
CA PRO A 107 10.22 -16.87 -15.77
C PRO A 107 9.66 -15.87 -16.78
N PRO A 108 10.50 -15.29 -17.67
CA PRO A 108 10.04 -14.35 -18.71
C PRO A 108 8.97 -14.96 -19.64
N GLU A 109 8.93 -16.27 -19.76
CA GLU A 109 7.96 -17.04 -20.56
C GLU A 109 6.51 -16.85 -20.09
N LYS A 110 6.29 -16.37 -18.86
CA LYS A 110 4.97 -16.04 -18.34
C LYS A 110 4.49 -14.62 -18.68
N ILE A 111 5.36 -13.77 -19.23
CA ILE A 111 4.99 -12.39 -19.58
C ILE A 111 3.82 -12.35 -20.60
N PRO A 112 3.78 -13.14 -21.67
CA PRO A 112 2.66 -13.11 -22.61
C PRO A 112 1.32 -13.45 -21.96
N GLU A 113 1.28 -14.38 -21.00
CA GLU A 113 0.07 -14.73 -20.24
C GLU A 113 -0.39 -13.57 -19.35
N LEU A 114 0.55 -12.91 -18.64
CA LEU A 114 0.27 -11.70 -17.86
C LEU A 114 -0.31 -10.59 -18.73
N LEU A 115 0.30 -10.34 -19.91
CA LEU A 115 -0.15 -9.32 -20.86
C LEU A 115 -1.52 -9.62 -21.44
N THR A 116 -1.77 -10.89 -21.79
CA THR A 116 -3.08 -11.32 -22.28
C THR A 116 -4.16 -11.07 -21.25
N ARG A 117 -3.89 -11.38 -19.97
CA ARG A 117 -4.86 -11.23 -18.89
C ARG A 117 -5.09 -9.78 -18.48
N VAL A 118 -4.05 -8.93 -18.42
CA VAL A 118 -4.18 -7.52 -18.02
C VAL A 118 -4.90 -6.67 -19.07
N ARG A 119 -4.92 -7.11 -20.31
CA ARG A 119 -5.65 -6.45 -21.40
C ARG A 119 -7.16 -6.69 -21.38
N GLN A 120 -7.64 -7.62 -20.56
CA GLN A 120 -9.07 -7.84 -20.37
C GLN A 120 -9.66 -6.70 -19.53
N ASP A 121 -10.86 -6.24 -19.90
CA ASP A 121 -11.48 -5.04 -19.31
C ASP A 121 -11.91 -5.19 -17.84
N ASP A 122 -11.87 -6.41 -17.30
CA ASP A 122 -12.28 -6.71 -15.93
C ASP A 122 -11.16 -6.56 -14.88
N VAL A 123 -9.90 -6.37 -15.31
CA VAL A 123 -8.72 -6.24 -14.44
C VAL A 123 -7.86 -5.04 -14.82
N ASP A 124 -7.20 -4.45 -13.84
CA ASP A 124 -6.24 -3.36 -13.99
C ASP A 124 -4.82 -3.81 -13.63
N LEU A 125 -4.70 -4.92 -12.90
CA LEU A 125 -3.47 -5.53 -12.45
C LEU A 125 -3.60 -7.05 -12.44
N VAL A 126 -2.57 -7.75 -12.92
CA VAL A 126 -2.50 -9.22 -12.89
C VAL A 126 -1.23 -9.65 -12.18
N ALA A 127 -1.38 -10.39 -11.08
CA ALA A 127 -0.26 -10.93 -10.32
C ALA A 127 0.03 -12.38 -10.76
N ALA A 128 1.30 -12.70 -10.96
CA ALA A 128 1.74 -14.09 -11.04
C ALA A 128 1.77 -14.67 -9.61
N SER A 129 0.96 -15.69 -9.36
CA SER A 129 0.76 -16.27 -8.03
C SER A 129 1.37 -17.68 -7.94
N ARG A 130 2.09 -17.93 -6.86
CA ARG A 130 2.63 -19.25 -6.50
C ARG A 130 1.59 -20.16 -5.83
N TYR A 131 0.39 -19.62 -5.57
CA TYR A 131 -0.65 -20.27 -4.75
C TYR A 131 -1.98 -20.45 -5.48
N VAL A 132 -2.06 -20.15 -6.78
CA VAL A 132 -3.25 -20.34 -7.61
C VAL A 132 -2.99 -21.43 -8.66
N GLY A 133 -3.99 -22.28 -8.95
CA GLY A 133 -3.85 -23.35 -9.96
C GLY A 133 -2.64 -24.23 -9.75
N ASP A 134 -1.86 -24.41 -10.81
CA ASP A 134 -0.60 -25.19 -10.82
C ASP A 134 0.62 -24.38 -10.37
N GLY A 135 0.43 -23.21 -9.76
CA GLY A 135 1.50 -22.38 -9.25
C GLY A 135 2.31 -23.11 -8.17
N SER A 136 3.63 -22.92 -8.17
CA SER A 136 4.55 -23.57 -7.25
C SER A 136 5.58 -22.60 -6.69
N ALA A 137 5.93 -22.81 -5.42
CA ALA A 137 7.01 -22.13 -4.73
C ALA A 137 8.27 -23.04 -4.61
N SER A 138 8.43 -24.01 -5.51
CA SER A 138 9.49 -25.05 -5.48
C SER A 138 10.92 -24.46 -5.49
N GLY A 139 11.15 -23.31 -6.14
CA GLY A 139 12.43 -22.61 -6.12
C GLY A 139 12.80 -21.90 -4.80
N LEU A 140 12.00 -22.04 -3.73
CA LEU A 140 12.41 -21.62 -2.40
C LEU A 140 13.30 -22.71 -1.77
N ALA A 141 14.58 -22.44 -1.70
CA ALA A 141 15.64 -23.39 -1.37
C ALA A 141 15.58 -24.06 0.03
N ASP A 142 14.60 -23.73 0.90
CA ASP A 142 14.56 -24.26 2.26
C ASP A 142 13.12 -24.29 2.82
N TRP A 143 12.79 -25.37 3.56
CA TRP A 143 11.51 -25.55 4.26
C TRP A 143 11.16 -24.34 5.16
N GLY A 144 12.14 -23.77 5.84
CA GLY A 144 11.94 -22.60 6.69
C GLY A 144 11.45 -21.38 5.90
N ARG A 145 11.95 -21.18 4.67
CA ARG A 145 11.50 -20.09 3.78
C ARG A 145 10.09 -20.29 3.26
N HIS A 146 9.71 -21.54 2.97
CA HIS A 146 8.32 -21.88 2.63
C HIS A 146 7.38 -21.52 3.77
N LEU A 147 7.72 -21.89 5.01
CA LEU A 147 6.91 -21.58 6.19
C LEU A 147 6.79 -20.06 6.40
N VAL A 148 7.93 -19.34 6.35
CA VAL A 148 7.94 -17.86 6.48
C VAL A 148 7.11 -17.20 5.38
N SER A 149 7.22 -17.64 4.12
CA SER A 149 6.45 -17.10 3.00
C SER A 149 4.93 -17.32 3.21
N ARG A 150 4.51 -18.53 3.55
CA ARG A 150 3.10 -18.85 3.79
C ARG A 150 2.53 -18.12 5.00
N THR A 151 3.28 -18.06 6.10
CA THR A 151 2.85 -17.36 7.32
C THR A 151 2.75 -15.85 7.06
N SER A 152 3.75 -15.26 6.40
CA SER A 152 3.72 -13.84 6.04
C SER A 152 2.54 -13.50 5.14
N THR A 153 2.23 -14.35 4.15
CA THR A 153 1.07 -14.20 3.27
C THR A 153 -0.24 -14.31 4.07
N ALA A 154 -0.35 -15.29 4.96
CA ALA A 154 -1.54 -15.46 5.80
C ALA A 154 -1.78 -14.25 6.73
N VAL A 155 -0.74 -13.77 7.41
CA VAL A 155 -0.79 -12.56 8.25
C VAL A 155 -1.19 -11.34 7.43
N THR A 156 -0.60 -11.16 6.25
CA THR A 156 -0.91 -10.03 5.36
C THR A 156 -2.38 -10.05 4.94
N ARG A 157 -2.90 -11.22 4.54
CA ARG A 157 -4.31 -11.37 4.17
C ARG A 157 -5.25 -11.13 5.35
N ALA A 158 -4.89 -11.59 6.55
CA ALA A 158 -5.65 -11.33 7.77
C ALA A 158 -5.68 -9.84 8.14
N MET A 159 -4.61 -9.11 7.86
CA MET A 159 -4.55 -7.67 8.11
C MET A 159 -5.35 -6.83 7.10
N PHE A 160 -5.55 -7.31 5.86
CA PHE A 160 -6.28 -6.60 4.81
C PHE A 160 -7.37 -7.45 4.15
N PRO A 161 -8.34 -8.01 4.91
CA PRO A 161 -9.28 -9.01 4.39
C PRO A 161 -10.17 -8.48 3.25
N ALA A 162 -10.57 -7.21 3.29
CA ALA A 162 -11.40 -6.62 2.25
C ALA A 162 -10.64 -6.39 0.93
N LYS A 163 -9.37 -5.97 1.01
CA LYS A 163 -8.52 -5.67 -0.15
C LYS A 163 -7.94 -6.94 -0.80
N LEU A 164 -7.60 -7.94 0.01
CA LEU A 164 -6.91 -9.15 -0.41
C LEU A 164 -7.84 -10.38 -0.51
N ARG A 165 -9.17 -10.17 -0.53
CA ARG A 165 -10.12 -11.30 -0.58
C ARG A 165 -9.92 -12.21 -1.79
N ARG A 166 -9.55 -11.64 -2.93
CA ARG A 166 -9.35 -12.34 -4.20
C ARG A 166 -7.88 -12.47 -4.60
N VAL A 167 -6.95 -12.13 -3.70
CA VAL A 167 -5.52 -12.17 -3.97
C VAL A 167 -4.87 -13.24 -3.11
N THR A 168 -4.26 -14.23 -3.75
CA THR A 168 -3.64 -15.36 -3.07
C THR A 168 -2.17 -15.09 -2.75
N ASP A 169 -1.46 -14.33 -3.63
CA ASP A 169 -0.05 -13.98 -3.46
C ASP A 169 0.19 -12.46 -3.54
N PRO A 170 -0.20 -11.70 -2.51
CA PRO A 170 0.00 -10.24 -2.49
C PRO A 170 1.49 -9.84 -2.33
N MET A 171 2.37 -10.82 -2.21
CA MET A 171 3.78 -10.64 -1.92
C MET A 171 4.69 -10.88 -3.12
N THR A 172 4.14 -11.33 -4.25
CA THR A 172 4.93 -11.56 -5.47
C THR A 172 5.51 -10.26 -6.00
N GLY A 173 6.71 -10.36 -6.60
CA GLY A 173 7.36 -9.27 -7.37
C GLY A 173 7.06 -9.35 -8.86
N PHE A 174 6.27 -10.34 -9.33
CA PHE A 174 5.98 -10.58 -10.72
C PHE A 174 4.52 -10.27 -11.04
N PHE A 175 4.27 -9.17 -11.77
CA PHE A 175 2.91 -8.74 -12.10
C PHE A 175 2.89 -7.80 -13.30
N ALA A 176 1.78 -7.76 -14.03
CA ALA A 176 1.48 -6.77 -15.05
C ALA A 176 0.45 -5.77 -14.53
N ILE A 177 0.54 -4.52 -14.97
CA ILE A 177 -0.32 -3.42 -14.52
C ILE A 177 -0.56 -2.40 -15.63
N ASP A 178 -1.78 -1.88 -15.70
CA ASP A 178 -2.10 -0.64 -16.40
C ASP A 178 -1.84 0.54 -15.45
N THR A 179 -0.75 1.27 -15.66
CA THR A 179 -0.35 2.37 -14.80
C THR A 179 -1.34 3.54 -14.82
N THR A 180 -2.18 3.65 -15.86
CA THR A 180 -3.22 4.69 -15.92
C THR A 180 -4.36 4.45 -14.92
N ALA A 181 -4.53 3.22 -14.45
CA ALA A 181 -5.50 2.87 -13.42
C ALA A 181 -5.02 3.18 -11.99
N VAL A 182 -3.76 3.62 -11.84
CA VAL A 182 -3.11 3.82 -10.53
C VAL A 182 -2.71 5.26 -10.32
N ASP A 183 -3.12 5.85 -9.21
CA ASP A 183 -2.53 7.11 -8.76
C ASP A 183 -1.13 6.85 -8.16
N LEU A 184 -0.10 7.02 -8.98
CA LEU A 184 1.29 6.86 -8.57
C LEU A 184 1.72 7.85 -7.46
N ALA A 185 1.02 8.99 -7.32
CA ALA A 185 1.30 9.95 -6.25
C ALA A 185 0.77 9.50 -4.88
N ALA A 186 -0.22 8.60 -4.87
CA ALA A 186 -0.73 8.00 -3.63
C ALA A 186 0.21 6.93 -3.05
N LEU A 187 1.15 6.40 -3.86
CA LEU A 187 2.08 5.38 -3.43
C LEU A 187 3.18 5.99 -2.54
N GLN A 188 3.47 5.32 -1.44
CA GLN A 188 4.54 5.66 -0.49
C GLN A 188 5.38 4.42 -0.25
N PRO A 189 6.14 3.95 -1.26
CA PRO A 189 6.87 2.70 -1.16
C PRO A 189 7.95 2.82 -0.08
N ARG A 190 7.79 2.06 1.01
CA ARG A 190 8.72 2.05 2.14
C ARG A 190 9.40 0.69 2.33
N GLY A 191 9.36 -0.15 1.30
CA GLY A 191 9.89 -1.51 1.36
C GLY A 191 9.93 -2.19 0.00
N PHE A 192 10.07 -3.52 0.04
CA PHE A 192 10.25 -4.33 -1.16
C PHE A 192 8.96 -5.02 -1.69
N LYS A 193 7.81 -4.82 -1.02
CA LYS A 193 6.52 -5.43 -1.42
C LYS A 193 5.61 -4.39 -2.05
N ILE A 194 6.01 -3.92 -3.24
CA ILE A 194 5.30 -2.86 -3.97
C ILE A 194 3.90 -3.29 -4.44
N LEU A 195 3.70 -4.55 -4.83
CA LEU A 195 2.38 -5.07 -5.21
C LEU A 195 1.36 -4.90 -4.07
N LEU A 196 1.72 -5.28 -2.84
CA LEU A 196 0.87 -5.09 -1.66
C LEU A 196 0.53 -3.61 -1.45
N GLU A 197 1.51 -2.73 -1.59
CA GLU A 197 1.34 -1.28 -1.48
C GLU A 197 0.30 -0.77 -2.48
N ILE A 198 0.43 -1.17 -3.75
CA ILE A 198 -0.51 -0.80 -4.83
C ILE A 198 -1.92 -1.26 -4.47
N ILE A 199 -2.11 -2.55 -4.15
CA ILE A 199 -3.44 -3.11 -3.87
C ILE A 199 -4.10 -2.44 -2.66
N VAL A 200 -3.34 -2.17 -1.61
CA VAL A 200 -3.88 -1.59 -0.38
C VAL A 200 -4.23 -0.11 -0.55
N ARG A 201 -3.38 0.67 -1.22
CA ARG A 201 -3.56 2.12 -1.34
C ARG A 201 -4.45 2.56 -2.49
N THR A 202 -4.64 1.69 -3.49
CA THR A 202 -5.42 2.02 -4.67
C THR A 202 -6.68 1.16 -4.78
N SER A 203 -7.48 1.40 -5.82
CA SER A 203 -8.73 0.66 -6.06
C SER A 203 -8.64 -0.20 -7.33
N VAL A 204 -7.47 -0.82 -7.56
CA VAL A 204 -7.23 -1.68 -8.73
C VAL A 204 -8.01 -2.99 -8.64
N ARG A 205 -8.51 -3.44 -9.78
CA ARG A 205 -9.12 -4.76 -9.96
C ARG A 205 -8.00 -5.76 -10.25
N VAL A 206 -7.84 -6.75 -9.37
CA VAL A 206 -6.71 -7.70 -9.43
C VAL A 206 -7.16 -9.03 -9.99
N GLY A 207 -6.44 -9.51 -11.01
CA GLY A 207 -6.46 -10.88 -11.50
C GLY A 207 -5.20 -11.63 -11.07
N GLU A 208 -5.21 -12.96 -11.15
CA GLU A 208 -4.03 -13.79 -10.89
C GLU A 208 -3.87 -14.84 -11.99
N ILE A 209 -2.62 -15.19 -12.31
CA ILE A 209 -2.26 -16.34 -13.12
C ILE A 209 -1.28 -17.23 -12.34
N PRO A 210 -1.26 -18.55 -12.58
CA PRO A 210 -0.29 -19.43 -11.93
C PRO A 210 1.10 -19.26 -12.53
N PHE A 211 2.13 -19.33 -11.65
CA PHE A 211 3.50 -19.48 -12.12
C PHE A 211 4.31 -20.35 -11.16
N GLU A 212 5.34 -20.97 -11.69
CA GLU A 212 6.34 -21.72 -10.94
C GLU A 212 7.52 -20.78 -10.64
N PHE A 213 7.84 -20.64 -9.36
CA PHE A 213 8.98 -19.85 -8.92
C PHE A 213 10.25 -20.65 -9.15
N ALA A 214 11.09 -20.19 -10.08
CA ALA A 214 12.28 -20.90 -10.52
C ALA A 214 13.44 -20.82 -9.51
N ASP A 215 14.44 -21.70 -9.69
CA ASP A 215 15.71 -21.55 -9.01
C ASP A 215 16.45 -20.31 -9.51
N ARG A 216 17.22 -19.69 -8.61
CA ARG A 216 18.03 -18.53 -8.96
C ARG A 216 19.15 -18.91 -9.93
N PHE A 217 19.34 -18.11 -10.98
CA PHE A 217 20.38 -18.37 -11.98
C PHE A 217 21.79 -18.06 -11.46
N ALA A 218 21.98 -16.90 -10.79
CA ALA A 218 23.24 -16.50 -10.17
C ALA A 218 23.00 -15.63 -8.91
N GLY A 219 24.00 -15.54 -8.03
CA GLY A 219 23.98 -14.71 -6.83
C GLY A 219 23.43 -15.39 -5.57
N GLU A 220 23.59 -14.73 -4.41
CA GLU A 220 23.13 -15.24 -3.11
C GLU A 220 21.81 -14.58 -2.68
N SER A 221 21.02 -15.32 -1.91
CA SER A 221 19.77 -14.79 -1.37
C SER A 221 20.02 -13.74 -0.28
N LYS A 222 19.52 -12.53 -0.48
CA LYS A 222 19.63 -11.40 0.46
C LYS A 222 18.58 -11.44 1.57
N ALA A 223 17.79 -12.53 1.70
CA ALA A 223 16.78 -12.65 2.74
C ALA A 223 17.43 -12.72 4.13
N SER A 224 17.14 -11.75 4.98
CA SER A 224 17.65 -11.62 6.33
C SER A 224 16.56 -11.33 7.34
N ILE A 225 16.83 -11.56 8.63
CA ILE A 225 15.90 -11.20 9.72
C ILE A 225 15.56 -9.71 9.67
N SER A 226 16.53 -8.86 9.30
CA SER A 226 16.31 -7.41 9.17
C SER A 226 15.29 -7.07 8.07
N GLN A 227 15.24 -7.83 6.98
CA GLN A 227 14.21 -7.67 5.95
C GLN A 227 12.83 -8.10 6.45
N GLY A 228 12.75 -9.17 7.24
CA GLY A 228 11.53 -9.60 7.90
C GLY A 228 10.96 -8.51 8.82
N LEU A 229 11.82 -7.89 9.63
CA LEU A 229 11.44 -6.77 10.52
C LEU A 229 11.00 -5.53 9.71
N ARG A 230 11.70 -5.18 8.64
CA ARG A 230 11.30 -4.09 7.72
C ARG A 230 9.96 -4.35 7.06
N PHE A 231 9.71 -5.59 6.64
CA PHE A 231 8.42 -5.99 6.09
C PHE A 231 7.31 -5.87 7.13
N PHE A 232 7.51 -6.37 8.34
CA PHE A 232 6.52 -6.25 9.43
C PHE A 232 6.24 -4.79 9.78
N HIS A 233 7.27 -3.94 9.81
CA HIS A 233 7.13 -2.51 9.99
C HIS A 233 6.32 -1.86 8.84
N GLN A 234 6.62 -2.21 7.57
CA GLN A 234 5.85 -1.75 6.41
C GLN A 234 4.36 -2.17 6.52
N LEU A 235 4.11 -3.43 6.87
CA LEU A 235 2.77 -3.98 7.05
C LEU A 235 1.99 -3.22 8.13
N THR A 236 2.66 -2.95 9.27
CA THR A 236 2.09 -2.18 10.38
C THR A 236 1.78 -0.75 9.97
N LEU A 237 2.68 -0.07 9.25
CA LEU A 237 2.44 1.27 8.74
C LEU A 237 1.31 1.31 7.71
N LEU A 238 1.22 0.32 6.81
CA LEU A 238 0.12 0.22 5.85
C LEU A 238 -1.23 0.04 6.54
N ARG A 239 -1.28 -0.79 7.60
CA ARG A 239 -2.52 -1.10 8.30
C ARG A 239 -2.93 -0.05 9.32
N PHE A 240 -1.97 0.41 10.13
CA PHE A 240 -2.20 1.25 11.30
C PHE A 240 -1.68 2.68 11.15
N GLY A 241 -0.99 3.01 10.07
CA GLY A 241 -0.43 4.35 9.88
C GLY A 241 -1.48 5.46 10.00
N LYS A 242 -2.65 5.27 9.42
CA LYS A 242 -3.78 6.20 9.58
C LYS A 242 -4.35 6.17 11.00
N MET A 243 -4.39 4.99 11.62
CA MET A 243 -4.91 4.82 12.98
C MET A 243 -3.98 5.45 14.03
N SER A 244 -2.65 5.35 13.85
CA SER A 244 -1.68 6.02 14.73
C SER A 244 -1.75 7.54 14.61
N ALA A 245 -1.87 8.07 13.38
CA ALA A 245 -2.05 9.50 13.15
C ALA A 245 -3.41 9.99 13.70
N PHE A 246 -4.46 9.18 13.57
CA PHE A 246 -5.76 9.45 14.17
C PHE A 246 -5.68 9.49 15.70
N ALA A 247 -4.95 8.54 16.31
CA ALA A 247 -4.72 8.51 17.76
C ALA A 247 -3.94 9.75 18.25
N LEU A 248 -2.89 10.14 17.51
CA LEU A 248 -2.11 11.32 17.85
C LEU A 248 -2.96 12.60 17.80
N ILE A 249 -3.77 12.78 16.76
CA ILE A 249 -4.69 13.93 16.65
C ILE A 249 -5.71 13.92 17.79
N GLY A 250 -6.27 12.74 18.14
CA GLY A 250 -7.17 12.60 19.27
C GLY A 250 -6.51 12.96 20.60
N ALA A 251 -5.26 12.56 20.83
CA ALA A 251 -4.49 12.92 22.02
C ALA A 251 -4.20 14.43 22.09
N LEU A 252 -3.79 15.05 20.97
CA LEU A 252 -3.60 16.50 20.89
C LEU A 252 -4.92 17.26 21.16
N GLY A 253 -6.04 16.75 20.62
CA GLY A 253 -7.36 17.30 20.90
C GLY A 253 -7.74 17.20 22.39
N ALA A 254 -7.40 16.11 23.07
CA ALA A 254 -7.64 15.96 24.49
C ALA A 254 -6.82 16.96 25.31
N VAL A 255 -5.54 17.16 24.99
CA VAL A 255 -4.71 18.18 25.65
C VAL A 255 -5.26 19.58 25.39
N ALA A 256 -5.64 19.88 24.15
CA ALA A 256 -6.24 21.17 23.80
C ALA A 256 -7.57 21.40 24.56
N ASN A 257 -8.41 20.37 24.70
CA ASN A 257 -9.65 20.44 25.44
C ASN A 257 -9.42 20.85 26.90
N VAL A 258 -8.48 20.16 27.59
CA VAL A 258 -8.11 20.48 28.96
C VAL A 258 -7.57 21.92 29.09
N ALA A 259 -6.70 22.32 28.13
CA ALA A 259 -6.15 23.67 28.14
C ALA A 259 -7.22 24.75 27.93
N ILE A 260 -8.19 24.52 27.03
CA ILE A 260 -9.30 25.47 26.80
C ILE A 260 -10.19 25.59 28.05
N VAL A 261 -10.55 24.44 28.66
CA VAL A 261 -11.35 24.48 29.89
C VAL A 261 -10.62 25.26 30.96
N TRP A 262 -9.35 24.97 31.23
CA TRP A 262 -8.55 25.67 32.23
C TRP A 262 -8.47 27.16 31.93
N LEU A 263 -8.20 27.56 30.67
CA LEU A 263 -8.09 28.96 30.30
C LEU A 263 -9.39 29.74 30.52
N LEU A 264 -10.54 29.16 30.12
CA LEU A 264 -11.84 29.81 30.23
C LEU A 264 -12.32 29.93 31.68
N THR A 265 -11.96 28.96 32.52
CA THR A 265 -12.33 28.99 33.96
C THR A 265 -11.41 29.88 34.78
N GLU A 266 -10.09 29.84 34.53
CA GLU A 266 -9.11 30.66 35.27
C GLU A 266 -9.28 32.15 35.00
N TRP A 267 -9.63 32.52 33.78
CA TRP A 267 -9.90 33.93 33.45
C TRP A 267 -11.32 34.37 33.77
N GLY A 268 -12.15 33.52 34.39
CA GLY A 268 -13.51 33.85 34.81
C GLY A 268 -14.45 34.21 33.65
N VAL A 269 -14.14 33.76 32.43
CA VAL A 269 -14.92 34.10 31.21
C VAL A 269 -16.30 33.44 31.26
N VAL A 270 -16.36 32.15 31.65
CA VAL A 270 -17.59 31.36 31.78
C VAL A 270 -17.47 30.36 32.92
N ASP A 271 -18.61 29.83 33.38
CA ASP A 271 -18.61 28.73 34.35
C ASP A 271 -18.07 27.45 33.78
N TYR A 272 -17.69 26.48 34.61
CA TYR A 272 -17.05 25.21 34.22
C TYR A 272 -17.87 24.42 33.19
N VAL A 273 -19.20 24.40 33.28
CA VAL A 273 -20.06 23.63 32.40
C VAL A 273 -19.99 24.18 30.98
N TRP A 274 -20.12 25.49 30.82
CA TRP A 274 -20.01 26.16 29.54
C TRP A 274 -18.57 26.10 28.98
N ALA A 275 -17.57 26.22 29.85
CA ALA A 275 -16.18 26.04 29.45
C ALA A 275 -15.94 24.64 28.85
N ALA A 276 -16.49 23.59 29.48
CA ALA A 276 -16.39 22.22 29.00
C ALA A 276 -17.12 22.00 27.65
N VAL A 277 -18.31 22.59 27.48
CA VAL A 277 -19.05 22.52 26.19
C VAL A 277 -18.28 23.22 25.10
N ILE A 278 -17.81 24.44 25.31
CA ILE A 278 -17.04 25.20 24.32
C ILE A 278 -15.77 24.43 23.93
N ALA A 279 -15.04 23.92 24.92
CA ALA A 279 -13.82 23.15 24.66
C ALA A 279 -14.10 21.89 23.84
N ALA A 280 -15.19 21.17 24.13
CA ALA A 280 -15.58 19.98 23.38
C ALA A 280 -15.87 20.31 21.90
N GLU A 281 -16.68 21.33 21.63
CA GLU A 281 -17.04 21.74 20.28
C GLU A 281 -15.83 22.24 19.48
N VAL A 282 -14.99 23.07 20.08
CA VAL A 282 -13.77 23.59 19.45
C VAL A 282 -12.83 22.43 19.09
N THR A 283 -12.67 21.44 19.99
CA THR A 283 -11.77 20.31 19.73
C THR A 283 -12.35 19.32 18.73
N ILE A 284 -13.67 19.11 18.67
CA ILE A 284 -14.32 18.30 17.63
C ILE A 284 -14.06 18.91 16.24
N VAL A 285 -14.24 20.21 16.10
CA VAL A 285 -13.98 20.94 14.85
C VAL A 285 -12.49 20.87 14.49
N GLY A 286 -11.61 21.18 15.43
CA GLY A 286 -10.17 21.16 15.23
C GLY A 286 -9.66 19.76 14.82
N ASN A 287 -10.11 18.73 15.52
CA ASN A 287 -9.78 17.34 15.19
C ASN A 287 -10.26 16.95 13.78
N PHE A 288 -11.48 17.32 13.40
CA PHE A 288 -11.98 17.06 12.05
C PHE A 288 -11.08 17.72 11.00
N LEU A 289 -10.72 18.98 11.15
CA LEU A 289 -9.86 19.69 10.20
C LEU A 289 -8.45 19.05 10.09
N MET A 290 -7.88 18.65 11.22
CA MET A 290 -6.60 17.94 11.24
C MET A 290 -6.69 16.55 10.58
N LEU A 291 -7.76 15.79 10.86
CA LEU A 291 -8.00 14.49 10.23
C LEU A 291 -8.18 14.62 8.71
N GLU A 292 -8.93 15.62 8.25
CA GLU A 292 -9.15 15.96 6.85
C GLU A 292 -7.81 16.33 6.13
N ARG A 293 -6.93 17.03 6.84
CA ARG A 293 -5.65 17.52 6.29
C ARG A 293 -4.56 16.46 6.27
N PHE A 294 -4.46 15.62 7.32
CA PHE A 294 -3.29 14.77 7.54
C PHE A 294 -3.57 13.28 7.43
N VAL A 295 -4.74 12.79 7.86
CA VAL A 295 -5.04 11.35 7.93
C VAL A 295 -5.77 10.85 6.70
N PHE A 296 -6.80 11.57 6.27
CA PHE A 296 -7.70 11.14 5.19
C PHE A 296 -7.55 11.97 3.90
N ARG A 297 -6.41 12.65 3.73
CA ARG A 297 -6.14 13.51 2.57
C ARG A 297 -6.30 12.79 1.23
N ASP A 298 -5.85 11.55 1.15
CA ASP A 298 -5.91 10.68 -0.02
C ASP A 298 -7.32 10.13 -0.32
N MET A 299 -8.20 10.12 0.66
CA MET A 299 -9.57 9.60 0.51
C MET A 299 -10.61 10.69 0.20
N LYS A 300 -10.32 11.95 0.51
CA LYS A 300 -11.29 13.04 0.40
C LYS A 300 -11.74 13.35 -1.03
N GLY A 301 -10.89 13.11 -2.04
CA GLY A 301 -11.21 13.35 -3.45
C GLY A 301 -12.30 12.43 -4.00
N ALA A 302 -12.34 11.19 -3.52
CA ALA A 302 -13.36 10.19 -3.90
C ALA A 302 -14.59 10.21 -2.97
N ALA A 303 -14.51 10.90 -1.82
CA ALA A 303 -15.57 10.93 -0.83
C ALA A 303 -16.64 12.02 -1.15
N ARG A 304 -17.70 12.03 -0.33
CA ARG A 304 -18.74 13.07 -0.41
C ARG A 304 -18.18 14.47 -0.12
N GLY A 305 -18.92 15.53 -0.47
CA GLY A 305 -18.50 16.92 -0.29
C GLY A 305 -18.11 17.27 1.16
N PHE A 306 -17.27 18.29 1.34
CA PHE A 306 -16.70 18.70 2.63
C PHE A 306 -17.77 18.86 3.73
N TRP A 307 -18.86 19.58 3.44
CA TRP A 307 -19.93 19.84 4.42
C TRP A 307 -20.65 18.57 4.88
N HIS A 308 -20.81 17.60 4.00
CA HIS A 308 -21.40 16.32 4.37
C HIS A 308 -20.46 15.53 5.31
N ARG A 309 -19.16 15.51 5.02
CA ARG A 309 -18.17 14.85 5.89
C ARG A 309 -18.08 15.53 7.24
N PHE A 310 -18.08 16.87 7.24
CA PHE A 310 -18.08 17.66 8.47
C PHE A 310 -19.30 17.36 9.33
N ALA A 311 -20.51 17.49 8.76
CA ALA A 311 -21.75 17.23 9.50
C ALA A 311 -21.82 15.80 10.03
N SER A 312 -21.44 14.80 9.21
CA SER A 312 -21.40 13.39 9.65
C SER A 312 -20.43 13.18 10.80
N SER A 313 -19.22 13.74 10.72
CA SER A 313 -18.22 13.66 11.80
C SER A 313 -18.68 14.38 13.07
N PHE A 314 -19.22 15.58 12.94
CA PHE A 314 -19.67 16.41 14.04
C PHE A 314 -20.83 15.74 14.80
N ILE A 315 -21.87 15.33 14.10
CA ILE A 315 -23.03 14.65 14.71
C ILE A 315 -22.57 13.36 15.39
N PHE A 316 -21.74 12.56 14.71
CA PHE A 316 -21.28 11.29 15.26
C PHE A 316 -20.48 11.46 16.56
N ASN A 317 -19.55 12.43 16.61
CA ASN A 317 -18.74 12.65 17.82
C ASN A 317 -19.59 13.13 19.01
N ASN A 318 -20.59 13.96 18.77
CA ASN A 318 -21.52 14.39 19.80
C ASN A 318 -22.40 13.25 20.31
N VAL A 319 -22.99 12.45 19.40
CA VAL A 319 -23.80 11.27 19.76
C VAL A 319 -22.95 10.24 20.52
N GLU A 320 -21.73 9.94 20.06
CA GLU A 320 -20.83 9.00 20.74
C GLU A 320 -20.52 9.48 22.18
N SER A 321 -20.23 10.76 22.35
CA SER A 321 -19.95 11.33 23.68
C SER A 321 -21.17 11.25 24.59
N ALA A 322 -22.36 11.53 24.08
CA ALA A 322 -23.62 11.41 24.79
C ALA A 322 -23.95 9.98 25.23
N VAL A 323 -23.54 8.97 24.45
CA VAL A 323 -23.69 7.55 24.80
C VAL A 323 -22.58 7.08 25.75
N ARG A 324 -21.35 7.48 25.51
CA ARG A 324 -20.18 7.02 26.28
C ARG A 324 -20.23 7.45 27.76
N ILE A 325 -20.70 8.67 28.05
CA ILE A 325 -20.74 9.17 29.42
C ILE A 325 -21.69 8.34 30.31
N PRO A 326 -22.94 8.05 29.93
CA PRO A 326 -23.80 7.16 30.70
C PRO A 326 -23.26 5.73 30.83
N VAL A 327 -22.67 5.16 29.77
CA VAL A 327 -22.06 3.82 29.83
C VAL A 327 -20.93 3.79 30.86
N MET A 328 -20.04 4.79 30.85
CA MET A 328 -18.97 4.90 31.83
C MET A 328 -19.53 5.01 33.27
N SER A 329 -20.56 5.85 33.46
CA SER A 329 -21.23 6.01 34.76
C SER A 329 -21.82 4.66 35.24
N LEU A 330 -22.47 3.92 34.37
CA LEU A 330 -23.02 2.58 34.69
C LEU A 330 -21.91 1.60 35.12
N MET A 331 -20.75 1.59 34.42
CA MET A 331 -19.63 0.71 34.78
C MET A 331 -19.09 1.03 36.19
N VAL A 332 -19.06 2.30 36.55
CA VAL A 332 -18.59 2.71 37.88
C VAL A 332 -19.64 2.40 38.96
N THR A 333 -20.91 2.74 38.70
CA THR A 333 -21.95 2.67 39.76
C THR A 333 -22.55 1.28 39.94
N ALA A 334 -22.81 0.56 38.83
CA ALA A 334 -23.43 -0.77 38.87
C ALA A 334 -22.44 -1.91 39.00
N TRP A 335 -21.23 -1.80 38.39
CA TRP A 335 -20.21 -2.84 38.43
C TRP A 335 -19.07 -2.58 39.40
N GLY A 336 -19.11 -1.46 40.13
CA GLY A 336 -18.07 -1.09 41.11
C GLY A 336 -16.67 -0.89 40.50
N MET A 337 -16.60 -0.63 39.18
CA MET A 337 -15.32 -0.49 38.50
C MET A 337 -14.63 0.82 38.86
N PRO A 338 -13.32 0.82 39.15
CA PRO A 338 -12.59 2.07 39.38
C PRO A 338 -12.74 3.04 38.22
N SER A 339 -13.07 4.31 38.48
CA SER A 339 -13.35 5.29 37.42
C SER A 339 -12.22 5.46 36.37
N PRO A 340 -10.91 5.38 36.72
CA PRO A 340 -9.85 5.44 35.72
C PRO A 340 -9.89 4.24 34.73
N ILE A 341 -10.24 3.03 35.23
CA ILE A 341 -10.34 1.83 34.40
C ILE A 341 -11.54 1.92 33.47
N ALA A 342 -12.72 2.31 34.00
CA ALA A 342 -13.93 2.52 33.19
C ALA A 342 -13.69 3.59 32.10
N THR A 343 -13.01 4.67 32.44
CA THR A 343 -12.62 5.72 31.47
C THR A 343 -11.68 5.18 30.40
N ALA A 344 -10.62 4.45 30.78
CA ALA A 344 -9.66 3.90 29.82
C ALA A 344 -10.33 2.92 28.83
N ILE A 345 -11.19 2.02 29.32
CA ILE A 345 -11.92 1.06 28.48
C ILE A 345 -12.85 1.78 27.52
N THR A 346 -13.68 2.70 28.03
CA THR A 346 -14.65 3.43 27.19
C THR A 346 -13.98 4.31 26.15
N LEU A 347 -12.83 4.95 26.46
CA LEU A 347 -12.03 5.71 25.52
C LEU A 347 -11.39 4.82 24.45
N ALA A 348 -10.87 3.64 24.83
CA ALA A 348 -10.29 2.68 23.87
C ALA A 348 -11.36 2.16 22.87
N VAL A 349 -12.54 1.83 23.38
CA VAL A 349 -13.68 1.42 22.54
C VAL A 349 -14.13 2.57 21.64
N ALA A 350 -14.31 3.77 22.19
CA ALA A 350 -14.66 4.97 21.44
C ALA A 350 -13.65 5.27 20.32
N PHE A 351 -12.35 5.15 20.60
CA PHE A 351 -11.31 5.35 19.62
C PHE A 351 -11.46 4.41 18.41
N VAL A 352 -11.67 3.11 18.65
CA VAL A 352 -11.87 2.13 17.58
C VAL A 352 -13.14 2.44 16.77
N ILE A 353 -14.21 2.76 17.45
CA ILE A 353 -15.50 3.10 16.81
C ILE A 353 -15.36 4.37 15.96
N ARG A 354 -14.76 5.44 16.51
CA ARG A 354 -14.51 6.70 15.78
C ARG A 354 -13.64 6.49 14.55
N PHE A 355 -12.53 5.77 14.69
CA PHE A 355 -11.66 5.48 13.56
C PHE A 355 -12.38 4.70 12.46
N THR A 356 -13.13 3.66 12.86
CA THR A 356 -13.91 2.83 11.92
C THR A 356 -14.99 3.64 11.22
N PHE A 357 -15.73 4.46 11.96
CA PHE A 357 -16.76 5.33 11.39
C PHE A 357 -16.17 6.34 10.39
N HIS A 358 -15.08 7.02 10.74
CA HIS A 358 -14.43 7.93 9.80
C HIS A 358 -13.96 7.21 8.54
N SER A 359 -13.31 6.06 8.69
CA SER A 359 -12.76 5.30 7.55
C SER A 359 -13.83 4.75 6.61
N LEU A 360 -14.97 4.25 7.16
CA LEU A 360 -15.97 3.52 6.38
C LEU A 360 -17.19 4.34 5.99
N VAL A 361 -17.50 5.41 6.73
CA VAL A 361 -18.71 6.22 6.52
C VAL A 361 -18.37 7.63 6.04
N VAL A 362 -17.54 8.37 6.79
CA VAL A 362 -17.22 9.78 6.46
C VAL A 362 -16.42 9.87 5.17
N TYR A 363 -15.41 9.01 5.00
CA TYR A 363 -14.50 8.99 3.84
C TYR A 363 -14.77 7.84 2.86
N ARG A 364 -16.01 7.32 2.86
CA ARG A 364 -16.42 6.30 1.88
C ARG A 364 -16.39 6.89 0.47
N PRO A 365 -15.79 6.18 -0.52
CA PRO A 365 -15.86 6.59 -1.92
C PRO A 365 -17.30 6.73 -2.40
N ARG A 366 -17.55 7.70 -3.26
CA ARG A 366 -18.83 7.86 -3.96
C ARG A 366 -18.90 6.75 -5.02
N ASN A 367 -19.87 5.86 -4.91
CA ASN A 367 -20.22 4.94 -6.01
C ASN A 367 -20.83 5.72 -7.17
#